data_b285ca87cbda03a6dbfca95a1e56ff79
#
_entry.id   b285ca87cbda03a6dbfca95a1e56ff79
#
_cell.length_a   1.000
_cell.length_b   1.000
_cell.length_c   1.000
_cell.angle_alpha   90.00
_cell.angle_beta   90.00
_cell.angle_gamma   90.00
#
_symmetry.space_group_name_H-M   'P 1'
#
loop_
_entity.id
_entity.type
_entity.pdbx_description
1 polymer ?
#
loop_
_entity_poly.entity_id
_entity_poly.type
_entity_poly.pdbx_seq_one_letter_code
_entity_poly.pdbx_strand_id
1 'polypeptide(L)'
;TTEQAAQMLRFAAKNEQVAVRTQYGFWARDGETYINIREIVNSSELKNISIYEMSKDNALKSSTHAAKASFQQDNWNLEGVKKTTIHEAGVQVSQVETARLESILDPELLDVMVVKPERLSIIGLANYIRYLQKNGQDASHYLVAITNKLMRPFVILIMLLIAVPFVLGVKRAGSMGSRILI
;
A
#
# COMPACT_ATOMS: atom_id res chain seq x y z
N THR A 1 3.14 -3.95 -15.64
CA THR A 1 3.34 -4.82 -16.81
C THR A 1 2.00 -5.32 -17.30
N THR A 2 1.94 -5.91 -18.51
CA THR A 2 0.72 -6.33 -19.22
C THR A 2 -0.24 -7.22 -18.41
N GLU A 3 0.27 -8.01 -17.50
CA GLU A 3 -0.53 -8.91 -16.65
C GLU A 3 -1.37 -8.17 -15.59
N GLN A 4 -0.81 -7.11 -14.99
CA GLN A 4 -1.56 -6.26 -14.04
C GLN A 4 -2.66 -5.45 -14.74
N ALA A 5 -2.40 -4.96 -15.95
CA ALA A 5 -3.41 -4.29 -16.76
C ALA A 5 -4.54 -5.26 -17.19
N ALA A 6 -4.20 -6.51 -17.54
CA ALA A 6 -5.17 -7.53 -17.90
C ALA A 6 -6.04 -7.97 -16.71
N GLN A 7 -5.46 -8.05 -15.51
CA GLN A 7 -6.21 -8.32 -14.28
C GLN A 7 -7.15 -7.16 -13.93
N MET A 8 -6.68 -5.90 -14.01
CA MET A 8 -7.54 -4.72 -13.81
C MET A 8 -8.72 -4.68 -14.78
N LEU A 9 -8.48 -4.97 -16.07
CA LEU A 9 -9.54 -5.01 -17.08
C LEU A 9 -10.57 -6.12 -16.81
N ARG A 10 -10.14 -7.29 -16.34
CA ARG A 10 -11.03 -8.39 -15.96
C ARG A 10 -11.87 -8.06 -14.73
N PHE A 11 -11.31 -7.38 -13.74
CA PHE A 11 -12.03 -6.93 -12.55
C PHE A 11 -13.02 -5.81 -12.87
N ALA A 12 -12.62 -4.82 -13.68
CA ALA A 12 -13.49 -3.74 -14.11
C ALA A 12 -14.70 -4.28 -14.92
N ALA A 13 -14.48 -5.29 -15.76
CA ALA A 13 -15.54 -5.92 -16.54
C ALA A 13 -16.52 -6.75 -15.69
N LYS A 14 -16.09 -7.26 -14.54
CA LYS A 14 -16.90 -8.14 -13.68
C LYS A 14 -17.81 -7.36 -12.71
N ASN A 15 -17.40 -6.16 -12.27
CA ASN A 15 -18.08 -5.44 -11.18
C ASN A 15 -18.65 -4.07 -11.55
N GLU A 16 -18.66 -3.67 -12.85
CA GLU A 16 -19.06 -2.33 -13.30
C GLU A 16 -18.33 -1.15 -12.60
N GLN A 17 -17.32 -1.45 -11.79
CA GLN A 17 -16.51 -0.47 -11.06
C GLN A 17 -15.34 -0.05 -11.92
N VAL A 18 -15.30 1.22 -12.30
CA VAL A 18 -14.17 1.78 -13.04
C VAL A 18 -13.17 2.35 -12.04
N ALA A 19 -11.97 1.79 -12.04
CA ALA A 19 -10.90 2.23 -11.16
C ALA A 19 -9.70 2.72 -11.97
N VAL A 20 -9.25 3.95 -11.74
CA VAL A 20 -8.15 4.57 -12.47
C VAL A 20 -7.13 5.14 -11.48
N ARG A 21 -5.85 4.83 -11.67
CA ARG A 21 -4.75 5.45 -10.94
C ARG A 21 -4.26 6.69 -11.69
N THR A 22 -4.26 7.82 -10.99
CA THR A 22 -3.76 9.10 -11.50
C THR A 22 -2.59 9.61 -10.64
N GLN A 23 -1.96 10.71 -11.06
CA GLN A 23 -0.97 11.41 -10.24
C GLN A 23 -1.55 11.97 -8.91
N TYR A 24 -2.87 12.10 -8.82
CA TYR A 24 -3.59 12.60 -7.64
C TYR A 24 -4.16 11.48 -6.75
N GLY A 25 -3.73 10.24 -6.96
CA GLY A 25 -4.17 9.08 -6.23
C GLY A 25 -5.02 8.13 -7.09
N PHE A 26 -5.69 7.25 -6.38
CA PHE A 26 -6.57 6.25 -6.97
C PHE A 26 -8.01 6.76 -6.97
N TRP A 27 -8.70 6.61 -8.09
CA TRP A 27 -10.10 6.95 -8.26
C TRP A 27 -10.91 5.69 -8.52
N ALA A 28 -11.97 5.50 -7.76
CA ALA A 28 -12.98 4.48 -7.99
C ALA A 28 -14.34 5.14 -8.18
N ARG A 29 -15.17 4.53 -9.01
CA ARG A 29 -16.56 4.91 -9.20
C ARG A 29 -17.44 3.71 -8.92
N ASP A 30 -18.48 3.92 -8.13
CA ASP A 30 -19.55 2.97 -7.89
C ASP A 30 -20.90 3.71 -7.99
N GLY A 31 -21.60 3.49 -9.08
CA GLY A 31 -22.82 4.22 -9.39
C GLY A 31 -22.62 5.73 -9.44
N GLU A 32 -23.27 6.43 -8.52
CA GLU A 32 -23.22 7.91 -8.37
C GLU A 32 -22.16 8.37 -7.36
N THR A 33 -21.40 7.42 -6.78
CA THR A 33 -20.36 7.71 -5.78
C THR A 33 -18.98 7.63 -6.40
N TYR A 34 -18.18 8.66 -6.20
CA TYR A 34 -16.78 8.73 -6.62
C TYR A 34 -15.89 8.76 -5.39
N ILE A 35 -14.92 7.87 -5.36
CA ILE A 35 -13.97 7.74 -4.25
C ILE A 35 -12.57 8.06 -4.76
N ASN A 36 -11.91 9.00 -4.10
CA ASN A 36 -10.50 9.28 -4.31
C ASN A 36 -9.70 8.84 -3.09
N ILE A 37 -8.71 8.00 -3.30
CA ILE A 37 -7.78 7.55 -2.27
C ILE A 37 -6.40 8.05 -2.64
N ARG A 38 -5.84 8.94 -1.83
CA ARG A 38 -4.49 9.48 -2.11
C ARG A 38 -3.39 8.49 -1.78
N GLU A 39 -3.55 7.73 -0.71
CA GLU A 39 -2.53 6.80 -0.25
C GLU A 39 -3.15 5.47 0.18
N ILE A 40 -2.70 4.39 -0.44
CA ILE A 40 -3.04 3.02 -0.09
C ILE A 40 -1.82 2.46 0.66
N VAL A 41 -1.93 2.33 1.99
CA VAL A 41 -0.87 1.78 2.84
C VAL A 41 -0.77 0.27 2.64
N ASN A 42 -1.91 -0.39 2.72
CA ASN A 42 -2.09 -1.82 2.45
C ASN A 42 -3.55 -2.11 2.08
N SER A 43 -3.91 -3.37 1.86
CA SER A 43 -5.28 -3.78 1.51
C SER A 43 -6.34 -3.47 2.58
N SER A 44 -5.93 -3.20 3.81
CA SER A 44 -6.83 -2.94 4.94
C SER A 44 -6.68 -1.53 5.53
N GLU A 45 -5.78 -0.71 5.01
CA GLU A 45 -5.52 0.63 5.53
C GLU A 45 -5.29 1.64 4.40
N LEU A 46 -6.07 2.71 4.43
CA LEU A 46 -6.06 3.81 3.47
C LEU A 46 -5.89 5.13 4.21
N LYS A 47 -5.29 6.13 3.54
CA LYS A 47 -5.16 7.49 4.07
C LYS A 47 -5.63 8.53 3.05
N ASN A 48 -6.12 9.65 3.56
CA ASN A 48 -6.60 10.79 2.77
C ASN A 48 -7.63 10.37 1.71
N ILE A 49 -8.78 9.87 2.19
CA ILE A 49 -9.89 9.41 1.37
C ILE A 49 -10.89 10.55 1.20
N SER A 50 -11.33 10.78 -0.02
CA SER A 50 -12.41 11.71 -0.35
C SER A 50 -13.51 10.96 -1.09
N ILE A 51 -14.74 11.07 -0.60
CA ILE A 51 -15.92 10.43 -1.16
C ILE A 51 -16.85 11.53 -1.63
N TYR A 52 -17.26 11.47 -2.89
CA TYR A 52 -18.14 12.43 -3.53
C TYR A 52 -19.42 11.71 -3.96
N GLU A 53 -20.54 12.08 -3.38
CA GLU A 53 -21.85 11.59 -3.78
C GLU A 53 -22.48 12.58 -4.76
N MET A 54 -22.81 12.09 -5.95
CA MET A 54 -23.44 12.90 -6.99
C MET A 54 -24.95 12.66 -6.99
N SER A 55 -25.71 13.66 -7.40
CA SER A 55 -27.13 13.51 -7.72
C SER A 55 -27.29 12.94 -9.14
N LYS A 56 -28.47 12.44 -9.48
CA LYS A 56 -28.82 11.99 -10.85
C LYS A 56 -28.62 13.06 -11.91
N ASP A 57 -28.68 14.32 -11.53
CA ASP A 57 -28.44 15.48 -12.41
C ASP A 57 -26.95 15.88 -12.49
N ASN A 58 -26.03 15.01 -12.07
CA ASN A 58 -24.59 15.26 -12.00
C ASN A 58 -24.20 16.46 -11.09
N ALA A 59 -25.05 16.87 -10.17
CA ALA A 59 -24.73 17.86 -9.16
C ALA A 59 -24.07 17.19 -7.93
N LEU A 60 -23.11 17.85 -7.30
CA LEU A 60 -22.49 17.36 -6.07
C LEU A 60 -23.48 17.49 -4.90
N LYS A 61 -23.89 16.35 -4.33
CA LYS A 61 -24.79 16.25 -3.18
C LYS A 61 -24.04 16.32 -1.85
N SER A 62 -22.96 15.57 -1.74
CA SER A 62 -22.13 15.58 -0.55
C SER A 62 -20.66 15.30 -0.87
N SER A 63 -19.77 15.81 -0.04
CA SER A 63 -18.35 15.49 -0.06
C SER A 63 -17.93 15.09 1.34
N THR A 64 -17.38 13.89 1.48
CA THR A 64 -16.87 13.36 2.74
C THR A 64 -15.37 13.17 2.61
N HIS A 65 -14.62 13.78 3.52
CA HIS A 65 -13.17 13.57 3.63
C HIS A 65 -12.86 12.83 4.92
N ALA A 66 -12.02 11.80 4.84
CA ALA A 66 -11.52 11.06 5.99
C ALA A 66 -9.99 11.03 5.97
N ALA A 67 -9.38 11.26 7.12
CA ALA A 67 -7.93 11.23 7.25
C ALA A 67 -7.38 9.80 7.10
N LYS A 68 -8.12 8.83 7.66
CA LYS A 68 -7.76 7.41 7.64
C LYS A 68 -8.99 6.54 7.45
N ALA A 69 -8.81 5.37 6.82
CA ALA A 69 -9.80 4.30 6.79
C ALA A 69 -9.13 2.97 7.10
N SER A 70 -9.76 2.17 7.92
CA SER A 70 -9.32 0.82 8.27
C SER A 70 -10.45 -0.18 8.01
N PHE A 71 -10.12 -1.30 7.34
CA PHE A 71 -11.07 -2.36 7.05
C PHE A 71 -11.13 -3.34 8.21
N GLN A 72 -12.30 -3.46 8.83
CA GLN A 72 -12.56 -4.38 9.93
C GLN A 72 -14.00 -4.90 9.85
N GLN A 73 -14.17 -6.21 10.08
CA GLN A 73 -15.49 -6.84 10.13
C GLN A 73 -16.36 -6.52 8.91
N ASP A 74 -15.76 -6.62 7.72
CA ASP A 74 -16.43 -6.42 6.43
C ASP A 74 -16.89 -4.98 6.15
N ASN A 75 -16.39 -4.00 6.92
CA ASN A 75 -16.71 -2.58 6.77
C ASN A 75 -15.46 -1.70 6.86
N TRP A 76 -15.50 -0.55 6.18
CA TRP A 76 -14.51 0.49 6.32
C TRP A 76 -14.87 1.42 7.48
N ASN A 77 -14.00 1.45 8.49
CA ASN A 77 -14.06 2.42 9.58
C ASN A 77 -13.24 3.65 9.20
N LEU A 78 -13.91 4.79 9.05
CA LEU A 78 -13.31 6.08 8.72
C LEU A 78 -12.99 6.84 10.01
N GLU A 79 -11.82 7.47 10.06
CA GLU A 79 -11.36 8.31 11.17
C GLU A 79 -11.07 9.73 10.68
N GLY A 80 -11.36 10.73 11.52
CA GLY A 80 -11.16 12.13 11.18
C GLY A 80 -12.07 12.59 10.05
N VAL A 81 -13.35 12.31 10.15
CA VAL A 81 -14.32 12.49 9.07
C VAL A 81 -14.90 13.90 9.08
N LYS A 82 -14.81 14.58 7.93
CA LYS A 82 -15.47 15.85 7.66
C LYS A 82 -16.43 15.69 6.47
N LYS A 83 -17.73 15.76 6.75
CA LYS A 83 -18.79 15.68 5.73
C LYS A 83 -19.34 17.06 5.44
N THR A 84 -19.37 17.41 4.18
CA THR A 84 -19.97 18.62 3.64
C THR A 84 -21.17 18.22 2.80
N THR A 85 -22.37 18.63 3.18
CA THR A 85 -23.61 18.34 2.44
C THR A 85 -24.12 19.65 1.83
N ILE A 86 -24.48 19.58 0.56
CA ILE A 86 -24.96 20.73 -0.25
C ILE A 86 -26.48 20.59 -0.36
N HIS A 87 -27.19 21.60 0.11
CA HIS A 87 -28.64 21.74 -0.02
C HIS A 87 -28.98 22.96 -0.83
N GLU A 88 -30.17 23.06 -1.39
CA GLU A 88 -30.64 24.28 -2.10
C GLU A 88 -30.59 25.52 -1.20
N ALA A 89 -30.74 25.35 0.10
CA ALA A 89 -30.72 26.44 1.09
C ALA A 89 -29.31 26.78 1.62
N GLY A 90 -28.25 26.07 1.22
CA GLY A 90 -26.90 26.33 1.67
C GLY A 90 -26.05 25.06 1.87
N VAL A 91 -24.87 25.27 2.45
CA VAL A 91 -23.87 24.20 2.70
C VAL A 91 -23.81 23.92 4.19
N GLN A 92 -23.99 22.65 4.58
CA GLN A 92 -23.86 22.20 5.95
C GLN A 92 -22.56 21.38 6.08
N VAL A 93 -21.74 21.74 7.07
CA VAL A 93 -20.51 20.99 7.41
C VAL A 93 -20.69 20.30 8.74
N SER A 94 -20.45 18.99 8.78
CA SER A 94 -20.42 18.20 9.99
C SER A 94 -19.06 17.52 10.13
N GLN A 95 -18.55 17.42 11.35
CA GLN A 95 -17.32 16.73 11.67
C GLN A 95 -17.61 15.68 12.74
N VAL A 96 -17.18 14.45 12.47
CA VAL A 96 -17.30 13.32 13.38
C VAL A 96 -15.96 12.61 13.50
N GLU A 97 -15.65 12.08 14.64
CA GLU A 97 -14.37 11.38 14.85
C GLU A 97 -14.31 10.08 14.05
N THR A 98 -15.43 9.36 14.01
CA THR A 98 -15.49 8.08 13.31
C THR A 98 -16.81 7.93 12.54
N ALA A 99 -16.75 7.28 11.39
CA ALA A 99 -17.91 6.89 10.61
C ALA A 99 -17.68 5.50 10.01
N ARG A 100 -18.75 4.75 9.80
CA ARG A 100 -18.72 3.48 9.08
C ARG A 100 -19.14 3.72 7.64
N LEU A 101 -18.41 3.13 6.72
CA LEU A 101 -18.73 3.10 5.30
C LEU A 101 -18.99 1.64 4.92
N GLU A 102 -20.20 1.34 4.47
CA GLU A 102 -20.50 0.04 3.86
C GLU A 102 -19.63 -0.14 2.61
N SER A 103 -19.10 -1.34 2.46
CA SER A 103 -18.00 -1.62 1.55
C SER A 103 -18.34 -1.30 0.09
N ILE A 104 -17.84 -0.18 -0.40
CA ILE A 104 -17.79 0.14 -1.84
C ILE A 104 -16.49 -0.41 -2.47
N LEU A 105 -15.47 -0.65 -1.64
CA LEU A 105 -14.14 -1.08 -2.09
C LEU A 105 -13.79 -2.43 -1.48
N ASP A 106 -13.67 -3.44 -2.35
CA ASP A 106 -13.17 -4.75 -1.97
C ASP A 106 -11.67 -4.67 -1.65
N PRO A 107 -11.23 -5.10 -0.44
CA PRO A 107 -9.82 -5.16 -0.09
C PRO A 107 -8.97 -5.98 -1.06
N GLU A 108 -9.54 -7.00 -1.72
CA GLU A 108 -8.85 -7.80 -2.72
C GLU A 108 -8.46 -6.97 -3.95
N LEU A 109 -9.33 -6.01 -4.35
CA LEU A 109 -9.03 -5.06 -5.42
C LEU A 109 -7.85 -4.16 -5.06
N LEU A 110 -7.81 -3.70 -3.81
CA LEU A 110 -6.76 -2.84 -3.32
C LEU A 110 -5.40 -3.57 -3.27
N ASP A 111 -5.36 -4.87 -2.96
CA ASP A 111 -4.11 -5.65 -2.93
C ASP A 111 -3.41 -5.73 -4.30
N VAL A 112 -4.19 -5.76 -5.38
CA VAL A 112 -3.66 -5.71 -6.75
C VAL A 112 -3.07 -4.35 -7.09
N MET A 113 -3.55 -3.28 -6.45
CA MET A 113 -3.17 -1.89 -6.72
C MET A 113 -2.02 -1.39 -5.85
N VAL A 114 -1.77 -2.04 -4.72
CA VAL A 114 -0.63 -1.73 -3.85
C VAL A 114 0.67 -2.10 -4.56
N VAL A 115 1.55 -1.11 -4.68
CA VAL A 115 2.91 -1.37 -5.15
C VAL A 115 3.68 -2.07 -4.03
N LYS A 116 3.80 -3.39 -4.13
CA LYS A 116 4.54 -4.19 -3.14
C LYS A 116 6.04 -3.90 -3.27
N PRO A 117 6.68 -3.29 -2.25
CA PRO A 117 8.09 -2.90 -2.31
C PRO A 117 9.02 -4.10 -2.52
N GLU A 118 8.59 -5.31 -2.11
CA GLU A 118 9.34 -6.55 -2.28
C GLU A 118 9.54 -6.92 -3.76
N ARG A 119 8.59 -6.56 -4.61
CA ARG A 119 8.60 -6.86 -6.05
C ARG A 119 9.40 -5.84 -6.88
N LEU A 120 9.66 -4.65 -6.34
CA LEU A 120 10.45 -3.63 -7.01
C LEU A 120 11.96 -3.95 -6.91
N SER A 121 12.71 -3.64 -7.94
CA SER A 121 14.18 -3.58 -7.85
C SER A 121 14.60 -2.44 -6.92
N ILE A 122 15.85 -2.44 -6.43
CA ILE A 122 16.38 -1.37 -5.58
C ILE A 122 16.27 -0.01 -6.29
N ILE A 123 16.59 0.04 -7.58
CA ILE A 123 16.49 1.26 -8.41
C ILE A 123 15.02 1.67 -8.58
N GLY A 124 14.12 0.72 -8.85
CA GLY A 124 12.68 0.97 -8.97
C GLY A 124 12.09 1.51 -7.68
N LEU A 125 12.50 0.96 -6.54
CA LEU A 125 12.07 1.39 -5.22
C LEU A 125 12.59 2.79 -4.88
N ALA A 126 13.85 3.11 -5.19
CA ALA A 126 14.40 4.45 -5.01
C ALA A 126 13.67 5.51 -5.86
N ASN A 127 13.37 5.19 -7.11
CA ASN A 127 12.60 6.08 -8.00
C ASN A 127 11.16 6.28 -7.49
N TYR A 128 10.53 5.22 -6.97
CA TYR A 128 9.19 5.30 -6.40
C TYR A 128 9.15 6.13 -5.12
N ILE A 129 10.13 5.98 -4.22
CA ILE A 129 10.28 6.81 -3.03
C ILE A 129 10.41 8.29 -3.41
N ARG A 130 11.27 8.60 -4.39
CA ARG A 130 11.45 9.97 -4.88
C ARG A 130 10.16 10.56 -5.45
N TYR A 131 9.39 9.75 -6.18
CA TYR A 131 8.08 10.14 -6.70
C TYR A 131 7.10 10.46 -5.57
N LEU A 132 6.99 9.62 -4.54
CA LEU A 132 6.13 9.84 -3.37
C LEU A 132 6.50 11.15 -2.65
N GLN A 133 7.79 11.33 -2.35
CA GLN A 133 8.28 12.54 -1.67
C GLN A 133 8.00 13.82 -2.48
N LYS A 134 8.20 13.79 -3.80
CA LYS A 134 7.91 14.93 -4.69
C LYS A 134 6.41 15.30 -4.68
N ASN A 135 5.54 14.33 -4.46
CA ASN A 135 4.09 14.53 -4.42
C ASN A 135 3.55 14.73 -2.99
N GLY A 136 4.42 14.93 -1.98
CA GLY A 136 4.02 15.12 -0.59
C GLY A 136 3.35 13.90 0.04
N GLN A 137 3.58 12.71 -0.49
CA GLN A 137 3.06 11.44 0.04
C GLN A 137 4.04 10.79 1.01
N ASP A 138 3.52 10.05 1.99
CA ASP A 138 4.36 9.34 2.95
C ASP A 138 5.12 8.18 2.28
N ALA A 139 6.44 8.26 2.32
CA ALA A 139 7.33 7.24 1.78
C ALA A 139 7.96 6.35 2.86
N SER A 140 7.57 6.52 4.13
CA SER A 140 8.21 5.86 5.30
C SER A 140 8.25 4.34 5.16
N HIS A 141 7.15 3.73 4.74
CA HIS A 141 7.06 2.28 4.52
C HIS A 141 8.07 1.78 3.47
N TYR A 142 8.23 2.53 2.39
CA TYR A 142 9.15 2.19 1.28
C TYR A 142 10.61 2.46 1.66
N LEU A 143 10.89 3.45 2.52
CA LEU A 143 12.23 3.70 3.07
C LEU A 143 12.69 2.52 3.93
N VAL A 144 11.85 1.98 4.79
CA VAL A 144 12.16 0.77 5.57
C VAL A 144 12.44 -0.42 4.64
N ALA A 145 11.63 -0.58 3.61
CA ALA A 145 11.78 -1.68 2.65
C ALA A 145 13.11 -1.60 1.87
N ILE A 146 13.55 -0.40 1.42
CA ILE A 146 14.83 -0.24 0.71
C ILE A 146 16.02 -0.49 1.64
N THR A 147 15.95 -0.03 2.90
CA THR A 147 16.98 -0.28 3.91
C THR A 147 17.14 -1.77 4.18
N ASN A 148 16.03 -2.48 4.42
CA ASN A 148 16.05 -3.93 4.62
C ASN A 148 16.62 -4.68 3.41
N LYS A 149 16.28 -4.23 2.20
CA LYS A 149 16.76 -4.84 0.95
C LYS A 149 18.26 -4.65 0.77
N LEU A 150 18.78 -3.49 1.18
CA LEU A 150 20.19 -3.16 1.13
C LEU A 150 21.01 -3.91 2.20
N MET A 151 20.43 -4.15 3.39
CA MET A 151 21.09 -4.87 4.49
C MET A 151 21.25 -6.37 4.22
N ARG A 152 20.38 -6.99 3.42
CA ARG A 152 20.43 -8.44 3.13
C ARG A 152 21.80 -8.94 2.63
N PRO A 153 22.46 -8.33 1.63
CA PRO A 153 23.76 -8.79 1.15
C PRO A 153 24.85 -8.69 2.23
N PHE A 154 24.80 -7.68 3.12
CA PHE A 154 25.74 -7.53 4.23
C PHE A 154 25.59 -8.64 5.27
N VAL A 155 24.36 -9.00 5.60
CA VAL A 155 24.09 -10.13 6.52
C VAL A 155 24.63 -11.44 5.94
N ILE A 156 24.42 -11.70 4.66
CA ILE A 156 24.94 -12.89 3.98
C ILE A 156 26.48 -12.91 4.03
N LEU A 157 27.12 -11.78 3.75
CA LEU A 157 28.58 -11.65 3.77
C LEU A 157 29.16 -11.90 5.16
N ILE A 158 28.54 -11.35 6.21
CA ILE A 158 28.93 -11.57 7.60
C ILE A 158 28.78 -13.03 7.98
N MET A 159 27.66 -13.68 7.62
CA MET A 159 27.44 -15.11 7.87
C MET A 159 28.51 -15.97 7.18
N LEU A 160 28.89 -15.62 5.96
CA LEU A 160 29.93 -16.32 5.20
C LEU A 160 31.29 -16.16 5.87
N LEU A 161 31.64 -14.96 6.33
CA LEU A 161 32.89 -14.70 7.08
C LEU A 161 32.96 -15.51 8.38
N ILE A 162 31.84 -15.64 9.10
CA ILE A 162 31.78 -16.44 10.33
C ILE A 162 31.92 -17.94 10.01
N ALA A 163 31.39 -18.41 8.89
CA ALA A 163 31.48 -19.82 8.49
C ALA A 163 32.91 -20.26 8.07
N VAL A 164 33.72 -19.35 7.52
CA VAL A 164 35.07 -19.65 7.02
C VAL A 164 35.98 -20.32 8.07
N PRO A 165 36.13 -19.84 9.32
CA PRO A 165 37.00 -20.45 10.32
C PRO A 165 36.52 -21.87 10.72
N PHE A 166 35.22 -22.12 10.70
CA PHE A 166 34.68 -23.47 11.00
C PHE A 166 35.03 -24.45 9.88
N VAL A 167 34.92 -24.07 8.62
CA VAL A 167 35.26 -24.90 7.46
C VAL A 167 36.79 -25.17 7.40
N LEU A 168 37.60 -24.15 7.67
CA LEU A 168 39.07 -24.28 7.66
C LEU A 168 39.60 -24.98 8.93
N GLY A 169 38.95 -24.78 10.07
CA GLY A 169 39.33 -25.39 11.37
C GLY A 169 39.16 -26.91 11.41
N VAL A 170 38.13 -27.43 10.75
CA VAL A 170 37.89 -28.89 10.66
C VAL A 170 39.01 -29.63 9.93
N LYS A 171 39.66 -29.00 8.93
CA LYS A 171 40.81 -29.61 8.24
C LYS A 171 42.07 -29.65 9.08
N ARG A 172 42.23 -28.82 10.12
CA ARG A 172 43.39 -28.81 11.01
C ARG A 172 43.28 -29.85 12.14
N ALA A 173 42.08 -30.24 12.57
CA ALA A 173 41.87 -31.24 13.62
C ALA A 173 42.15 -32.67 13.14
N GLY A 174 42.11 -32.95 11.82
CA GLY A 174 42.38 -34.30 11.27
C GLY A 174 43.86 -34.71 11.26
N SER A 175 44.80 -33.80 11.58
CA SER A 175 46.24 -34.10 11.55
C SER A 175 46.83 -34.43 12.94
N MET A 176 46.09 -34.23 14.05
CA MET A 176 46.62 -34.51 15.39
C MET A 176 46.34 -35.94 15.90
N GLY A 177 45.41 -36.68 15.26
CA GLY A 177 45.07 -38.03 15.69
C GLY A 177 46.07 -39.16 15.29
N SER A 178 47.03 -38.87 14.39
CA SER A 178 47.96 -39.91 13.91
C SER A 178 49.34 -39.93 14.61
N ARG A 179 49.53 -39.11 15.68
CA ARG A 179 50.83 -39.08 16.41
C ARG A 179 50.80 -39.71 17.80
N ILE A 180 49.77 -40.45 18.17
CA ILE A 180 49.66 -41.10 19.50
C ILE A 180 49.70 -42.65 19.36
N LEU A 181 50.16 -43.18 18.25
CA LEU A 181 50.36 -44.64 18.11
C LEU A 181 51.77 -44.95 17.58
N ILE A 182 52.78 -44.72 18.44
CA ILE A 182 54.06 -45.40 18.43
C ILE A 182 54.51 -45.51 19.87
#